data_43f9efc8812088e3bbe8e03eb344d94a
#
_entry.id   43f9efc8812088e3bbe8e03eb344d94a
#
_cell.length_a   1.000
_cell.length_b   1.000
_cell.length_c   1.000
_cell.angle_alpha   90.00
_cell.angle_beta   90.00
_cell.angle_gamma   90.00
#
_symmetry.space_group_name_H-M   'P 1'
#
loop_
_entity.id
_entity.type
_entity.pdbx_description
1 polymer ?
#
loop_
_entity_poly.entity_id
_entity_poly.type
_entity_poly.pdbx_seq_one_letter_code
_entity_poly.pdbx_strand_id
1 'polypeptide(L)'
;IAEISAGHGISESHLMKVVHQLGRCGVIETVRGKGGGMRLALAPQYIVLGDVIRQTESNFALVECFGANAGCRIQGACHLNAILDEALNALFLVLDGYTLADLLVNPQGLIPAIPCGEAAGRMLTTDR
;
A
#
# COMPACT_ATOMS: atom_id res chain seq x y z
N ILE A 1 13.08 5.34 -5.63
CA ILE A 1 12.17 6.35 -5.02
C ILE A 1 12.08 7.57 -5.92
N ALA A 2 13.20 8.14 -6.39
CA ALA A 2 13.20 9.32 -7.25
C ALA A 2 12.36 9.13 -8.53
N GLU A 3 12.47 7.99 -9.19
CA GLU A 3 11.68 7.65 -10.38
C GLU A 3 10.17 7.61 -10.10
N ILE A 4 9.76 7.01 -8.97
CA ILE A 4 8.35 6.96 -8.56
C ILE A 4 7.86 8.36 -8.20
N SER A 5 8.67 9.14 -7.48
CA SER A 5 8.38 10.53 -7.14
C SER A 5 8.10 11.36 -8.38
N ALA A 6 9.01 11.31 -9.35
CA ALA A 6 8.87 12.06 -10.61
C ALA A 6 7.67 11.59 -11.45
N GLY A 7 7.46 10.26 -11.55
CA GLY A 7 6.39 9.69 -12.37
C GLY A 7 4.98 9.96 -11.82
N HIS A 8 4.83 10.04 -10.51
CA HIS A 8 3.53 10.19 -9.85
C HIS A 8 3.31 11.55 -9.17
N GLY A 9 4.28 12.46 -9.21
CA GLY A 9 4.16 13.78 -8.59
C GLY A 9 4.09 13.74 -7.07
N ILE A 10 4.65 12.71 -6.43
CA ILE A 10 4.65 12.50 -4.99
C ILE A 10 6.02 12.90 -4.42
N SER A 11 6.06 13.62 -3.28
CA SER A 11 7.33 14.02 -2.69
C SER A 11 8.17 12.82 -2.25
N GLU A 12 9.48 12.87 -2.49
CA GLU A 12 10.41 11.80 -2.08
C GLU A 12 10.40 11.56 -0.58
N SER A 13 10.28 12.62 0.22
CA SER A 13 10.23 12.51 1.68
C SER A 13 8.98 11.74 2.16
N HIS A 14 7.85 11.91 1.47
CA HIS A 14 6.65 11.14 1.75
C HIS A 14 6.83 9.67 1.34
N LEU A 15 7.34 9.42 0.13
CA LEU A 15 7.62 8.06 -0.34
C LEU A 15 8.61 7.32 0.55
N MET A 16 9.62 8.00 1.09
CA MET A 16 10.56 7.41 2.04
C MET A 16 9.85 6.87 3.30
N LYS A 17 8.87 7.62 3.83
CA LYS A 17 8.06 7.19 4.97
C LYS A 17 7.22 5.97 4.63
N VAL A 18 6.55 5.98 3.48
CA VAL A 18 5.74 4.87 2.99
C VAL A 18 6.60 3.61 2.81
N VAL A 19 7.74 3.73 2.14
CA VAL A 19 8.69 2.63 1.91
C VAL A 19 9.18 2.05 3.24
N HIS A 20 9.54 2.92 4.20
CA HIS A 20 9.96 2.48 5.53
C HIS A 20 8.84 1.69 6.25
N GLN A 21 7.61 2.18 6.17
CA GLN A 21 6.45 1.53 6.80
C GLN A 21 6.15 0.17 6.15
N LEU A 22 6.12 0.10 4.81
CA LEU A 22 5.92 -1.15 4.08
C LEU A 22 7.05 -2.16 4.35
N GLY A 23 8.30 -1.69 4.51
CA GLY A 23 9.42 -2.53 4.90
C GLY A 23 9.25 -3.11 6.31
N ARG A 24 8.77 -2.31 7.26
CA ARG A 24 8.45 -2.79 8.62
C ARG A 24 7.33 -3.82 8.66
N CYS A 25 6.36 -3.68 7.76
CA CYS A 25 5.24 -4.63 7.61
C CYS A 25 5.64 -5.89 6.82
N GLY A 26 6.88 -5.98 6.32
CA GLY A 26 7.34 -7.14 5.55
C GLY A 26 6.73 -7.25 4.16
N VAL A 27 6.15 -6.19 3.63
CA VAL A 27 5.58 -6.14 2.27
C VAL A 27 6.67 -5.95 1.23
N ILE A 28 7.69 -5.14 1.56
CA ILE A 28 8.84 -4.88 0.70
C ILE A 28 10.16 -5.11 1.44
N GLU A 29 11.20 -5.39 0.67
CA GLU A 29 12.59 -5.41 1.09
C GLU A 29 13.38 -4.33 0.38
N THR A 30 14.32 -3.70 1.11
CA THR A 30 15.24 -2.71 0.54
C THR A 30 16.64 -3.30 0.43
N VAL A 31 17.26 -3.15 -0.74
CA VAL A 31 18.64 -3.57 -1.00
C VAL A 31 19.51 -2.32 -1.09
N ARG A 32 20.55 -2.25 -0.26
CA ARG A 32 21.52 -1.14 -0.24
C ARG A 32 22.65 -1.38 -1.23
N GLY A 33 23.27 -0.30 -1.69
CA GLY A 33 24.48 -0.32 -2.51
C GLY A 33 24.24 -0.07 -4.00
N LYS A 34 25.30 -0.27 -4.80
CA LYS A 34 25.27 -0.07 -6.26
C LYS A 34 24.36 -1.13 -6.87
N GLY A 35 23.29 -0.68 -7.55
CA GLY A 35 22.24 -1.57 -8.05
C GLY A 35 21.18 -1.93 -6.99
N GLY A 36 21.21 -1.24 -5.85
CA GLY A 36 20.20 -1.36 -4.81
C GLY A 36 18.86 -0.77 -5.21
N GLY A 37 17.84 -1.01 -4.40
CA GLY A 37 16.49 -0.57 -4.66
C GLY A 37 15.51 -1.18 -3.68
N MET A 38 14.28 -1.36 -4.10
CA MET A 38 13.24 -2.05 -3.33
C MET A 38 12.58 -3.12 -4.20
N ARG A 39 12.17 -4.19 -3.56
CA ARG A 39 11.42 -5.28 -4.19
C ARG A 39 10.34 -5.76 -3.24
N LEU A 40 9.34 -6.46 -3.77
CA LEU A 40 8.37 -7.16 -2.93
C LEU A 40 9.06 -8.27 -2.15
N ALA A 41 8.72 -8.39 -0.87
CA ALA A 41 9.18 -9.47 0.01
C ALA A 41 8.44 -10.78 -0.25
N LEU A 42 7.20 -10.67 -0.76
CA LEU A 42 6.33 -11.78 -1.11
C LEU A 42 5.85 -11.64 -2.55
N ALA A 43 5.45 -12.74 -3.17
CA ALA A 43 4.80 -12.66 -4.47
C ALA A 43 3.44 -11.93 -4.36
N PRO A 44 3.02 -11.14 -5.37
CA PRO A 44 1.84 -10.28 -5.29
C PRO A 44 0.54 -10.97 -4.87
N GLN A 45 0.38 -12.24 -5.24
CA GLN A 45 -0.80 -13.05 -4.89
C GLN A 45 -0.89 -13.41 -3.39
N TYR A 46 0.18 -13.22 -2.63
CA TYR A 46 0.22 -13.45 -1.18
C TYR A 46 0.14 -12.16 -0.36
N ILE A 47 0.06 -11.01 -1.01
CA ILE A 47 -0.06 -9.70 -0.36
C ILE A 47 -1.52 -9.30 -0.38
N VAL A 48 -2.22 -9.54 0.73
CA VAL A 48 -3.65 -9.23 0.90
C VAL A 48 -3.81 -7.72 1.15
N LEU A 49 -4.71 -7.07 0.40
CA LEU A 49 -4.89 -5.62 0.48
C LEU A 49 -5.38 -5.15 1.85
N GLY A 50 -6.30 -5.89 2.46
CA GLY A 50 -6.80 -5.57 3.80
C GLY A 50 -5.70 -5.58 4.86
N ASP A 51 -4.78 -6.54 4.80
CA ASP A 51 -3.65 -6.63 5.73
C ASP A 51 -2.67 -5.47 5.56
N VAL A 52 -2.36 -5.10 4.31
CA VAL A 52 -1.49 -3.95 4.04
C VAL A 52 -2.09 -2.68 4.62
N ILE A 53 -3.38 -2.43 4.39
CA ILE A 53 -4.06 -1.22 4.86
C ILE A 53 -4.10 -1.19 6.39
N ARG A 54 -4.45 -2.30 7.06
CA ARG A 54 -4.46 -2.37 8.53
C ARG A 54 -3.09 -2.10 9.15
N GLN A 55 -2.02 -2.50 8.48
CA GLN A 55 -0.66 -2.32 8.99
C GLN A 55 -0.08 -0.94 8.67
N THR A 56 -0.54 -0.29 7.60
CA THR A 56 -0.04 1.01 7.17
C THR A 56 -0.85 2.18 7.72
N GLU A 57 -2.13 1.99 7.96
CA GLU A 57 -3.00 3.01 8.54
C GLU A 57 -3.10 2.81 10.06
N SER A 58 -2.79 3.86 10.80
CA SER A 58 -2.78 3.83 12.26
C SER A 58 -4.14 4.13 12.88
N ASN A 59 -5.07 4.66 12.10
CA ASN A 59 -6.36 5.12 12.63
C ASN A 59 -7.48 4.89 11.62
N PHE A 60 -8.40 4.00 11.98
CA PHE A 60 -9.65 3.75 11.26
C PHE A 60 -10.86 4.39 11.94
N ALA A 61 -10.65 5.35 12.84
CA ALA A 61 -11.73 6.09 13.46
C ALA A 61 -12.39 7.00 12.43
N LEU A 62 -13.47 6.53 11.81
CA LEU A 62 -14.27 7.28 10.84
C LEU A 62 -14.92 8.52 11.49
N VAL A 63 -15.14 8.47 12.80
CA VAL A 63 -15.69 9.53 13.63
C VAL A 63 -14.96 9.57 14.96
N GLU A 64 -14.99 10.72 15.64
CA GLU A 64 -14.29 10.91 16.92
C GLU A 64 -14.70 9.90 17.99
N CYS A 65 -15.92 9.41 17.96
CA CYS A 65 -16.44 8.44 18.93
C CYS A 65 -15.85 7.02 18.79
N PHE A 66 -15.09 6.72 17.73
CA PHE A 66 -14.33 5.47 17.60
C PHE A 66 -12.98 5.54 18.32
N GLY A 67 -12.52 6.73 18.70
CA GLY A 67 -11.26 6.92 19.40
C GLY A 67 -11.34 6.55 20.88
N ALA A 68 -10.18 6.23 21.47
CA ALA A 68 -10.06 5.88 22.89
C ALA A 68 -10.50 7.00 23.86
N ASN A 69 -10.59 8.24 23.39
CA ASN A 69 -10.98 9.44 24.15
C ASN A 69 -12.32 10.01 23.66
N ALA A 70 -13.26 9.17 23.31
CA ALA A 70 -14.56 9.57 22.81
C ALA A 70 -15.34 10.37 23.86
N GLY A 71 -15.35 11.69 23.73
CA GLY A 71 -16.11 12.62 24.58
C GLY A 71 -17.55 12.83 24.12
N CYS A 72 -18.11 11.95 23.30
CA CYS A 72 -19.44 12.11 22.74
C CYS A 72 -20.51 11.86 23.82
N ARG A 73 -21.36 12.89 24.07
CA ARG A 73 -22.40 12.85 25.10
C ARG A 73 -23.54 11.86 24.81
N ILE A 74 -23.72 11.43 23.55
CA ILE A 74 -24.80 10.52 23.14
C ILE A 74 -24.27 9.11 22.77
N GLN A 75 -23.04 8.79 23.12
CA GLN A 75 -22.37 7.54 22.74
C GLN A 75 -23.19 6.28 23.10
N GLY A 76 -23.87 6.27 24.25
CA GLY A 76 -24.69 5.14 24.68
C GLY A 76 -26.03 4.97 23.95
N ALA A 77 -26.49 6.00 23.22
CA ALA A 77 -27.75 6.00 22.49
C ALA A 77 -27.57 6.16 20.94
N CYS A 78 -26.34 6.29 20.51
CA CYS A 78 -26.02 6.60 19.10
C CYS A 78 -25.94 5.33 18.24
N HIS A 79 -26.95 5.12 17.41
CA HIS A 79 -26.94 4.03 16.41
C HIS A 79 -25.94 4.23 15.27
N LEU A 80 -25.53 5.47 14.99
CA LEU A 80 -24.60 5.79 13.92
C LEU A 80 -23.23 5.12 14.13
N ASN A 81 -22.78 5.01 15.37
CA ASN A 81 -21.53 4.33 15.69
C ASN A 81 -21.55 2.86 15.22
N ALA A 82 -22.63 2.13 15.55
CA ALA A 82 -22.79 0.74 15.13
C ALA A 82 -22.87 0.59 13.59
N ILE A 83 -23.57 1.51 12.92
CA ILE A 83 -23.67 1.52 11.44
C ILE A 83 -22.30 1.76 10.79
N LEU A 84 -21.51 2.70 11.32
CA LEU A 84 -20.18 2.99 10.79
C LEU A 84 -19.19 1.85 11.08
N ASP A 85 -19.31 1.19 12.21
CA ASP A 85 -18.49 0.01 12.52
C ASP A 85 -18.82 -1.15 11.56
N GLU A 86 -20.09 -1.41 11.29
CA GLU A 86 -20.53 -2.38 10.30
C GLU A 86 -20.02 -2.04 8.91
N ALA A 87 -20.07 -0.77 8.49
CA ALA A 87 -19.55 -0.31 7.21
C ALA A 87 -18.03 -0.50 7.10
N LEU A 88 -17.28 -0.22 8.15
CA LEU A 88 -15.83 -0.42 8.20
C LEU A 88 -15.48 -1.91 8.11
N ASN A 89 -16.21 -2.76 8.83
CA ASN A 89 -16.03 -4.21 8.76
C ASN A 89 -16.35 -4.76 7.36
N ALA A 90 -17.40 -4.26 6.71
CA ALA A 90 -17.73 -4.63 5.33
C ALA A 90 -16.64 -4.19 4.34
N LEU A 91 -16.06 -3.00 4.52
CA LEU A 91 -14.92 -2.52 3.71
C LEU A 91 -13.74 -3.49 3.82
N PHE A 92 -13.35 -3.87 5.02
CA PHE A 92 -12.24 -4.79 5.21
C PHE A 92 -12.56 -6.20 4.70
N LEU A 93 -13.79 -6.67 4.84
CA LEU A 93 -14.20 -7.96 4.28
C LEU A 93 -14.00 -8.00 2.75
N VAL A 94 -14.31 -6.90 2.07
CA VAL A 94 -14.05 -6.78 0.63
C VAL A 94 -12.56 -6.76 0.33
N LEU A 95 -11.78 -5.93 1.03
CA LEU A 95 -10.33 -5.80 0.82
C LEU A 95 -9.56 -7.08 1.13
N ASP A 96 -10.03 -7.88 2.09
CA ASP A 96 -9.45 -9.19 2.43
C ASP A 96 -9.65 -10.23 1.33
N GLY A 97 -10.61 -10.02 0.44
CA GLY A 97 -10.83 -10.85 -0.75
C GLY A 97 -9.91 -10.54 -1.92
N TYR A 98 -9.09 -9.49 -1.84
CA TYR A 98 -8.22 -9.06 -2.94
C TYR A 98 -6.75 -9.02 -2.52
N THR A 99 -5.88 -9.25 -3.49
CA THR A 99 -4.43 -9.23 -3.34
C THR A 99 -3.80 -8.13 -4.20
N LEU A 100 -2.52 -7.88 -4.02
CA LEU A 100 -1.77 -6.98 -4.89
C LEU A 100 -1.78 -7.46 -6.35
N ALA A 101 -1.84 -8.78 -6.60
CA ALA A 101 -1.93 -9.34 -7.95
C ALA A 101 -3.21 -8.88 -8.67
N ASP A 102 -4.32 -8.73 -7.94
CA ASP A 102 -5.59 -8.29 -8.52
C ASP A 102 -5.54 -6.83 -9.02
N LEU A 103 -4.66 -6.00 -8.45
CA LEU A 103 -4.43 -4.63 -8.92
C LEU A 103 -3.56 -4.58 -10.18
N LEU A 104 -2.81 -5.63 -10.48
CA LEU A 104 -1.87 -5.70 -11.60
C LEU A 104 -2.49 -6.27 -12.89
N VAL A 105 -3.80 -6.36 -12.98
CA VAL A 105 -4.53 -6.89 -14.16
C VAL A 105 -4.22 -6.10 -15.42
N ASN A 106 -3.89 -4.80 -15.30
CA ASN A 106 -3.43 -3.98 -16.41
C ASN A 106 -2.21 -3.12 -16.02
N PRO A 107 -1.02 -3.72 -15.91
CA PRO A 107 0.16 -3.02 -15.44
C PRO A 107 0.63 -1.87 -16.35
N GLN A 108 0.30 -1.91 -17.64
CA GLN A 108 0.68 -0.86 -18.60
C GLN A 108 0.00 0.48 -18.29
N GLY A 109 -1.20 0.47 -17.73
CA GLY A 109 -1.91 1.68 -17.31
C GLY A 109 -1.39 2.25 -15.99
N LEU A 110 -0.69 1.46 -15.19
CA LEU A 110 -0.15 1.85 -13.88
C LEU A 110 1.25 2.50 -13.96
N ILE A 111 1.96 2.31 -15.08
CA ILE A 111 3.37 2.74 -15.25
C ILE A 111 3.52 3.73 -16.44
N PRO A 112 2.61 4.65 -16.71
CA PRO A 112 2.71 5.46 -17.91
C PRO A 112 3.82 6.53 -17.86
N ALA A 113 4.48 6.72 -16.73
CA ALA A 113 5.34 7.88 -16.52
C ALA A 113 6.69 7.59 -15.85
N ILE A 114 7.04 6.34 -15.60
CA ILE A 114 8.38 6.00 -15.13
C ILE A 114 9.24 5.76 -16.38
N PRO A 115 10.14 6.69 -16.77
CA PRO A 115 11.09 6.39 -17.84
C PRO A 115 11.93 5.20 -17.39
N CYS A 116 11.75 4.04 -18.02
CA CYS A 116 12.66 2.94 -17.87
C CYS A 116 14.03 3.44 -18.32
N GLY A 117 14.91 3.73 -17.37
CA GLY A 117 16.31 3.97 -17.67
C GLY A 117 16.82 2.77 -18.45
N GLU A 118 17.63 3.00 -19.47
CA GLU A 118 18.17 2.06 -20.44
C GLU A 118 18.97 0.85 -19.88
N ALA A 119 18.64 0.37 -18.70
CA ALA A 119 19.33 -0.75 -18.05
C ALA A 119 18.71 -2.14 -18.29
N ALA A 120 17.60 -2.25 -19.03
CA ALA A 120 16.96 -3.53 -19.33
C ALA A 120 17.29 -4.09 -20.74
N GLY A 121 18.23 -3.48 -21.45
CA GLY A 121 18.58 -3.82 -22.83
C GLY A 121 19.79 -4.75 -23.00
N ARG A 122 20.09 -5.62 -22.03
CA ARG A 122 21.15 -6.62 -22.20
C ARG A 122 20.85 -7.91 -21.46
N MET A 123 19.92 -8.67 -21.98
CA MET A 123 19.96 -10.13 -21.82
C MET A 123 18.92 -10.75 -22.74
N LEU A 124 19.34 -11.16 -23.89
CA LEU A 124 18.91 -12.33 -24.68
C LEU A 124 19.56 -12.29 -26.05
N THR A 125 20.83 -12.58 -26.08
CA THR A 125 21.43 -13.28 -27.24
C THR A 125 22.03 -14.56 -26.68
N THR A 126 21.21 -15.58 -26.65
CA THR A 126 21.69 -16.95 -26.71
C THR A 126 22.31 -17.17 -28.08
N ASP A 127 23.61 -17.33 -28.10
CA ASP A 127 24.29 -17.96 -29.23
C ASP A 127 24.74 -19.35 -28.75
N ARG A 128 24.20 -20.35 -29.44
CA ARG A 128 24.57 -21.77 -29.65
C ARG A 128 25.46 -22.47 -28.62
#